data_808ef8bef7e4526a737559b87f921da9
#
_entry.id   808ef8bef7e4526a737559b87f921da9
#
_cell.length_a   1.000
_cell.length_b   1.000
_cell.length_c   1.000
_cell.angle_alpha   90.00
_cell.angle_beta   90.00
_cell.angle_gamma   90.00
#
_symmetry.space_group_name_H-M   'P 1'
#
loop_
_entity.id
_entity.type
_entity.pdbx_description
1 polymer ?
#
loop_
_entity_poly.entity_id
_entity_poly.type
_entity_poly.pdbx_seq_one_letter_code
_entity_poly.pdbx_strand_id
1 'polypeptide(L)'
;DENPRETFGYALEELGKRQIAFFFTREHLDEGSISSYLKERSGSVPYIANMKLSREDAIDLLETGKAEAVSFGKNYISNPDLYERLVQNAPLNELIFDNMIGTDVAEGYIDYPTLIESVDAKQTVDTLN
;
A
#
# COMPACT_ATOMS: atom_id res chain seq x y z
N ASP A 1 3.49 -15.52 -17.30
CA ASP A 1 3.30 -16.86 -16.79
C ASP A 1 1.95 -17.39 -17.27
N GLU A 2 1.92 -18.60 -17.81
CA GLU A 2 0.67 -19.21 -18.34
C GLU A 2 -0.22 -19.73 -17.18
N ASN A 3 0.38 -20.05 -16.04
CA ASN A 3 -0.34 -20.49 -14.84
C ASN A 3 0.23 -19.88 -13.57
N PRO A 4 -0.03 -18.59 -13.28
CA PRO A 4 0.52 -17.91 -12.12
C PRO A 4 0.06 -18.54 -10.80
N ARG A 5 -1.14 -19.10 -10.76
CA ARG A 5 -1.68 -19.75 -9.58
C ARG A 5 -0.84 -20.94 -9.14
N GLU A 6 -0.51 -21.83 -10.04
CA GLU A 6 0.32 -23.00 -9.71
C GLU A 6 1.76 -22.59 -9.41
N THR A 7 2.34 -21.72 -10.23
CA THR A 7 3.72 -21.27 -10.08
C THR A 7 3.95 -20.61 -8.73
N PHE A 8 3.16 -19.58 -8.40
CA PHE A 8 3.33 -18.86 -7.14
C PHE A 8 2.85 -19.66 -5.94
N GLY A 9 1.78 -20.45 -6.07
CA GLY A 9 1.32 -21.34 -5.01
C GLY A 9 2.41 -22.34 -4.60
N TYR A 10 3.06 -22.98 -5.55
CA TYR A 10 4.19 -23.88 -5.30
C TYR A 10 5.38 -23.15 -4.64
N ALA A 11 5.71 -21.96 -5.15
CA ALA A 11 6.80 -21.17 -4.59
C ALA A 11 6.55 -20.78 -3.12
N LEU A 12 5.33 -20.34 -2.78
CA LEU A 12 4.97 -19.99 -1.40
C LEU A 12 5.02 -21.22 -0.48
N GLU A 13 4.51 -22.35 -0.94
CA GLU A 13 4.52 -23.59 -0.16
C GLU A 13 5.96 -24.07 0.12
N GLU A 14 6.81 -24.09 -0.90
CA GLU A 14 8.21 -24.53 -0.75
C GLU A 14 9.05 -23.55 0.09
N LEU A 15 8.84 -22.25 -0.05
CA LEU A 15 9.51 -21.25 0.76
C LEU A 15 9.00 -21.23 2.20
N GLY A 16 7.70 -21.48 2.42
CA GLY A 16 7.11 -21.59 3.75
C GLY A 16 7.76 -22.69 4.59
N LYS A 17 8.12 -23.83 3.99
CA LYS A 17 8.84 -24.92 4.66
C LYS A 17 10.23 -24.49 5.17
N ARG A 18 10.78 -23.37 4.68
CA ARG A 18 12.10 -22.85 5.05
C ARG A 18 12.05 -21.78 6.15
N GLN A 19 10.87 -21.56 6.74
CA GLN A 19 10.68 -20.62 7.84
C GLN A 19 11.17 -19.19 7.53
N ILE A 20 10.88 -18.71 6.32
CA ILE A 20 11.16 -17.31 5.96
C ILE A 20 10.32 -16.35 6.81
N ALA A 21 10.75 -15.09 6.94
CA ALA A 21 10.14 -14.12 7.84
C ALA A 21 8.72 -13.72 7.40
N PHE A 22 8.51 -13.50 6.12
CA PHE A 22 7.21 -13.14 5.56
C PHE A 22 7.19 -13.33 4.04
N PHE A 23 5.99 -13.40 3.47
CA PHE A 23 5.74 -13.21 2.05
C PHE A 23 5.27 -11.80 1.79
N PHE A 24 5.81 -11.18 0.77
CA PHE A 24 5.36 -9.91 0.24
C PHE A 24 4.87 -10.12 -1.18
N THR A 25 3.60 -9.90 -1.43
CA THR A 25 3.02 -10.11 -2.75
C THR A 25 2.48 -8.81 -3.34
N ARG A 26 2.64 -8.67 -4.64
CA ARG A 26 2.11 -7.57 -5.41
C ARG A 26 0.99 -8.09 -6.30
N GLU A 27 -0.21 -8.11 -5.76
CA GLU A 27 -1.38 -8.73 -6.37
C GLU A 27 -2.59 -7.78 -6.30
N HIS A 28 -3.29 -7.59 -7.41
CA HIS A 28 -4.54 -6.84 -7.42
C HIS A 28 -5.67 -7.61 -6.71
N LEU A 29 -6.65 -6.89 -6.18
CA LEU A 29 -7.84 -7.46 -5.53
C LEU A 29 -9.06 -7.51 -6.47
N ASP A 30 -8.84 -7.43 -7.77
CA ASP A 30 -9.88 -7.46 -8.79
C ASP A 30 -10.35 -8.90 -9.14
N GLU A 31 -11.26 -8.99 -10.10
CA GLU A 31 -11.72 -10.26 -10.65
C GLU A 31 -10.53 -11.01 -11.29
N GLY A 32 -10.28 -12.20 -10.81
CA GLY A 32 -9.12 -13.01 -11.19
C GLY A 32 -7.95 -12.97 -10.20
N SER A 33 -8.06 -12.19 -9.12
CA SER A 33 -7.08 -12.21 -8.03
C SER A 33 -6.89 -13.61 -7.46
N ILE A 34 -5.64 -13.95 -7.21
CA ILE A 34 -5.24 -15.19 -6.54
C ILE A 34 -4.77 -14.93 -5.10
N SER A 35 -4.95 -13.72 -4.56
CA SER A 35 -4.45 -13.33 -3.22
C SER A 35 -4.91 -14.28 -2.11
N SER A 36 -6.19 -14.65 -2.07
CA SER A 36 -6.71 -15.57 -1.06
C SER A 36 -6.07 -16.96 -1.15
N TYR A 37 -5.85 -17.43 -2.37
CA TYR A 37 -5.15 -18.69 -2.62
C TYR A 37 -3.68 -18.61 -2.19
N LEU A 38 -3.00 -17.52 -2.49
CA LEU A 38 -1.61 -17.30 -2.08
C LEU A 38 -1.51 -17.21 -0.55
N LYS A 39 -2.44 -16.52 0.09
CA LYS A 39 -2.51 -16.45 1.56
C LYS A 39 -2.68 -17.84 2.18
N GLU A 40 -3.55 -18.67 1.63
CA GLU A 40 -3.71 -20.07 2.09
C GLU A 40 -2.40 -20.86 1.95
N ARG A 41 -1.70 -20.70 0.82
CA ARG A 41 -0.42 -21.37 0.55
C ARG A 41 0.75 -20.84 1.39
N SER A 42 0.64 -19.64 1.93
CA SER A 42 1.67 -19.12 2.84
C SER A 42 1.72 -19.86 4.18
N GLY A 43 0.66 -20.61 4.52
CA GLY A 43 0.56 -21.36 5.76
C GLY A 43 0.66 -20.45 6.99
N SER A 44 1.64 -20.70 7.85
CA SER A 44 1.90 -19.88 9.06
C SER A 44 2.85 -18.70 8.82
N VAL A 45 3.41 -18.56 7.61
CA VAL A 45 4.28 -17.44 7.29
C VAL A 45 3.45 -16.18 7.08
N PRO A 46 3.77 -15.05 7.75
CA PRO A 46 3.04 -13.80 7.58
C PRO A 46 2.96 -13.36 6.11
N TYR A 47 1.79 -12.93 5.69
CA TYR A 47 1.49 -12.49 4.33
C TYR A 47 1.23 -10.98 4.30
N ILE A 48 2.04 -10.26 3.52
CA ILE A 48 1.93 -8.81 3.33
C ILE A 48 1.32 -8.55 1.96
N ALA A 49 0.14 -7.95 1.94
CA ALA A 49 -0.53 -7.57 0.71
C ALA A 49 -0.09 -6.19 0.21
N ASN A 50 0.06 -6.08 -1.10
CA ASN A 50 0.36 -4.83 -1.79
C ASN A 50 -0.37 -4.78 -3.13
N MET A 51 -0.54 -3.62 -3.67
CA MET A 51 -1.00 -3.25 -5.01
C MET A 51 -2.32 -2.50 -5.02
N LYS A 52 -2.21 -1.19 -5.19
CA LYS A 52 -3.35 -0.27 -5.38
C LYS A 52 -4.46 -0.38 -4.31
N LEU A 53 -4.07 -0.71 -3.09
CA LEU A 53 -5.03 -0.81 -1.99
C LEU A 53 -5.60 0.57 -1.65
N SER A 54 -6.91 0.63 -1.53
CA SER A 54 -7.60 1.71 -0.83
C SER A 54 -7.46 1.54 0.68
N ARG A 55 -7.92 2.52 1.45
CA ARG A 55 -8.04 2.40 2.90
C ARG A 55 -8.99 1.26 3.28
N GLU A 56 -10.10 1.17 2.62
CA GLU A 56 -11.15 0.17 2.84
C GLU A 56 -10.65 -1.23 2.53
N ASP A 57 -9.92 -1.42 1.43
CA ASP A 57 -9.27 -2.69 1.10
C ASP A 57 -8.28 -3.11 2.18
N ALA A 58 -7.48 -2.16 2.68
CA ALA A 58 -6.51 -2.42 3.73
C ALA A 58 -7.17 -2.88 5.03
N ILE A 59 -8.27 -2.23 5.43
CA ILE A 59 -9.05 -2.60 6.60
C ILE A 59 -9.66 -4.00 6.41
N ASP A 60 -10.34 -4.27 5.28
CA ASP A 60 -10.95 -5.57 5.01
C ASP A 60 -9.90 -6.71 5.05
N LEU A 61 -8.75 -6.51 4.42
CA LEU A 61 -7.68 -7.52 4.41
C LEU A 61 -7.21 -7.87 5.82
N LEU A 62 -7.03 -6.86 6.67
CA LEU A 62 -6.53 -7.04 8.05
C LEU A 62 -7.61 -7.62 8.97
N GLU A 63 -8.83 -7.08 8.95
CA GLU A 63 -9.92 -7.51 9.82
C GLU A 63 -10.42 -8.93 9.49
N THR A 64 -10.40 -9.30 8.21
CA THR A 64 -10.81 -10.63 7.77
C THR A 64 -9.68 -11.67 7.80
N GLY A 65 -8.45 -11.27 8.19
CA GLY A 65 -7.28 -12.16 8.25
C GLY A 65 -6.78 -12.62 6.88
N LYS A 66 -7.14 -11.91 5.82
CA LYS A 66 -6.64 -12.17 4.46
C LYS A 66 -5.18 -11.70 4.27
N ALA A 67 -4.69 -10.85 5.16
CA ALA A 67 -3.28 -10.47 5.26
C ALA A 67 -2.93 -10.15 6.72
N GLU A 68 -1.68 -10.35 7.13
CA GLU A 68 -1.16 -9.92 8.43
C GLU A 68 -0.67 -8.48 8.40
N ALA A 69 -0.32 -7.98 7.21
CA ALA A 69 0.04 -6.58 7.01
C ALA A 69 -0.31 -6.13 5.59
N VAL A 70 -0.39 -4.83 5.41
CA VAL A 70 -0.57 -4.18 4.11
C VAL A 70 0.55 -3.18 3.88
N SER A 71 0.90 -2.94 2.63
CA SER A 71 1.93 -1.96 2.32
C SER A 71 1.47 -0.99 1.23
N PHE A 72 1.96 0.24 1.34
CA PHE A 72 1.70 1.32 0.41
C PHE A 72 3.02 1.87 -0.13
N GLY A 73 3.15 2.03 -1.44
CA GLY A 73 4.31 2.67 -2.06
C GLY A 73 4.01 4.12 -2.41
N LYS A 74 3.31 4.33 -3.52
CA LYS A 74 3.00 5.66 -4.08
C LYS A 74 2.37 6.61 -3.06
N ASN A 75 1.41 6.11 -2.28
CA ASN A 75 0.74 6.93 -1.28
C ASN A 75 1.69 7.43 -0.18
N TYR A 76 2.76 6.68 0.14
CA TYR A 76 3.77 7.14 1.08
C TYR A 76 4.67 8.23 0.49
N ILE A 77 4.90 8.23 -0.81
CA ILE A 77 5.66 9.31 -1.46
C ILE A 77 4.90 10.63 -1.35
N SER A 78 3.60 10.62 -1.67
CA SER A 78 2.78 11.84 -1.65
C SER A 78 2.22 12.22 -0.28
N ASN A 79 2.34 11.37 0.73
CA ASN A 79 1.82 11.63 2.08
C ASN A 79 2.86 11.20 3.12
N PRO A 80 3.72 12.10 3.60
CA PRO A 80 4.72 11.78 4.62
C PRO A 80 4.08 11.31 5.94
N ASP A 81 2.83 11.68 6.18
CA ASP A 81 1.98 11.31 7.32
C ASP A 81 0.85 10.33 6.92
N LEU A 82 1.13 9.42 5.97
CA LEU A 82 0.11 8.51 5.43
C LEU A 82 -0.62 7.70 6.50
N TYR A 83 0.10 7.22 7.51
CA TYR A 83 -0.52 6.44 8.59
C TYR A 83 -1.60 7.24 9.31
N GLU A 84 -1.29 8.45 9.72
CA GLU A 84 -2.22 9.36 10.40
C GLU A 84 -3.43 9.67 9.52
N ARG A 85 -3.21 9.91 8.23
CA ARG A 85 -4.29 10.14 7.26
C ARG A 85 -5.21 8.93 7.12
N LEU A 86 -4.64 7.74 7.02
CA LEU A 86 -5.43 6.50 6.92
C LEU A 86 -6.23 6.24 8.21
N VAL A 87 -5.64 6.44 9.39
CA VAL A 87 -6.34 6.26 10.66
C VAL A 87 -7.51 7.23 10.80
N GLN A 88 -7.30 8.51 10.45
CA GLN A 88 -8.31 9.57 10.56
C GLN A 88 -9.29 9.61 9.38
N ASN A 89 -9.11 8.78 8.38
CA ASN A 89 -9.82 8.86 7.10
C ASN A 89 -9.73 10.25 6.47
N ALA A 90 -8.54 10.86 6.55
CA ALA A 90 -8.27 12.18 6.03
C ALA A 90 -7.93 12.14 4.52
N PRO A 91 -8.13 13.25 3.79
CA PRO A 91 -7.77 13.33 2.38
C PRO A 91 -6.29 13.09 2.14
N LEU A 92 -5.97 12.35 1.07
CA LEU A 92 -4.60 12.15 0.62
C LEU A 92 -4.19 13.28 -0.34
N ASN A 93 -2.89 13.60 -0.34
CA ASN A 93 -2.30 14.46 -1.36
C ASN A 93 -2.32 13.75 -2.71
N GLU A 94 -2.55 14.51 -3.77
CA GLU A 94 -2.46 14.01 -5.13
C GLU A 94 -0.99 13.79 -5.52
N LEU A 95 -0.68 12.60 -6.04
CA LEU A 95 0.67 12.25 -6.47
C LEU A 95 0.99 12.90 -7.83
N ILE A 96 2.08 13.65 -7.89
CA ILE A 96 2.66 14.12 -9.17
C ILE A 96 3.51 12.98 -9.75
N PHE A 97 2.87 12.16 -10.58
CA PHE A 97 3.48 10.91 -11.04
C PHE A 97 4.78 11.11 -11.82
N ASP A 98 4.85 12.14 -12.64
CA ASP A 98 6.00 12.42 -13.51
C ASP A 98 7.26 12.79 -12.71
N ASN A 99 7.09 13.28 -11.47
CA ASN A 99 8.21 13.64 -10.59
C ASN A 99 8.64 12.48 -9.66
N MET A 100 7.91 11.37 -9.67
CA MET A 100 8.16 10.25 -8.76
C MET A 100 9.43 9.45 -9.11
N ILE A 101 9.80 9.37 -10.38
CA ILE A 101 10.90 8.51 -10.84
C ILE A 101 11.73 9.25 -11.90
N GLY A 102 13.06 9.28 -11.68
CA GLY A 102 14.01 9.69 -12.71
C GLY A 102 14.13 11.19 -12.94
N THR A 103 13.70 12.00 -11.98
CA THR A 103 13.88 13.47 -12.01
C THR A 103 14.82 13.92 -10.90
N ASP A 104 15.59 14.98 -11.17
CA ASP A 104 16.47 15.61 -10.19
C ASP A 104 15.76 16.75 -9.43
N VAL A 105 14.42 16.74 -9.41
CA VAL A 105 13.62 17.76 -8.74
C VAL A 105 13.10 17.26 -7.39
N ALA A 106 13.10 18.14 -6.40
CA ALA A 106 12.50 17.88 -5.09
C ALA A 106 10.97 17.97 -5.15
N GLU A 107 10.46 18.87 -5.99
CA GLU A 107 9.03 19.13 -6.15
C GLU A 107 8.26 17.87 -6.57
N GLY A 108 7.22 17.55 -5.80
CA GLY A 108 6.39 16.37 -6.04
C GLY A 108 7.06 15.04 -5.69
N TYR A 109 8.18 15.08 -4.92
CA TYR A 109 8.85 13.89 -4.43
C TYR A 109 9.12 13.93 -2.92
N ILE A 110 9.65 15.05 -2.39
CA ILE A 110 10.01 15.19 -0.97
C ILE A 110 9.37 16.41 -0.28
N ASP A 111 8.52 17.15 -0.95
CA ASP A 111 7.94 18.42 -0.51
C ASP A 111 6.41 18.36 -0.30
N TYR A 112 5.85 17.16 -0.27
CA TYR A 112 4.43 17.00 0.00
C TYR A 112 4.09 17.44 1.43
N PRO A 113 3.02 18.26 1.61
CA PRO A 113 2.64 18.73 2.93
C PRO A 113 2.02 17.61 3.77
N THR A 114 2.25 17.66 5.07
CA THR A 114 1.49 16.92 6.06
C THR A 114 0.05 17.42 6.13
N LEU A 115 -0.82 16.69 6.81
CA LEU A 115 -2.21 17.10 7.03
C LEU A 115 -2.30 18.44 7.79
N ILE A 116 -1.45 18.61 8.80
CA ILE A 116 -1.40 19.85 9.61
C ILE A 116 -0.99 21.03 8.74
N GLU A 117 0.08 20.91 7.98
CA GLU A 117 0.54 21.98 7.08
C GLU A 117 -0.49 22.33 6.01
N SER A 118 -1.25 21.35 5.51
CA SER A 118 -2.33 21.56 4.55
C SER A 118 -3.52 22.33 5.14
N VAL A 119 -3.83 22.14 6.43
CA VAL A 119 -4.89 22.85 7.14
C VAL A 119 -4.46 24.29 7.44
N ASP A 120 -3.24 24.48 7.93
CA ASP A 120 -2.72 25.81 8.26
C ASP A 120 -2.63 26.72 7.02
N ALA A 121 -2.23 26.16 5.86
CA ALA A 121 -2.20 26.88 4.60
C ALA A 121 -3.61 27.36 4.17
N LYS A 122 -4.65 26.54 4.35
CA LYS A 122 -6.03 26.94 4.04
C LYS A 122 -6.54 28.03 4.96
N GLN A 123 -6.28 27.93 6.27
CA GLN A 123 -6.71 28.97 7.23
C GLN A 123 -6.05 30.32 6.97
N THR A 124 -4.79 30.32 6.50
CA THR A 124 -4.08 31.54 6.15
C THR A 124 -4.69 32.25 4.94
N VAL A 125 -5.16 31.49 3.93
CA VAL A 125 -5.82 32.05 2.74
C VAL A 125 -7.20 32.63 3.10
N ASP A 126 -7.97 31.93 3.94
CA ASP A 126 -9.31 32.34 4.34
C ASP A 126 -9.32 33.59 5.24
N THR A 127 -8.20 33.88 5.94
CA THR A 127 -8.04 35.09 6.78
C THR A 127 -7.59 36.32 5.99
N LEU A 128 -7.12 36.14 4.74
CA LEU A 128 -6.67 37.23 3.88
C LEU A 128 -7.70 37.72 2.85
N ASN A 129 -8.86 37.08 2.80
CA ASN A 129 -10.01 37.46 1.96
C ASN A 129 -11.17 38.01 2.80
#